data_d70c8c48e1ec02d7f6e39ab871519dad
#
_entry.id   d70c8c48e1ec02d7f6e39ab871519dad
#
_cell.length_a   1.000
_cell.length_b   1.000
_cell.length_c   1.000
_cell.angle_alpha   90.00
_cell.angle_beta   90.00
_cell.angle_gamma   90.00
#
_symmetry.space_group_name_H-M   'P 1'
#
loop_
_entity.id
_entity.type
_entity.pdbx_description
1 polymer ?
#
loop_
_entity_poly.entity_id
_entity_poly.type
_entity_poly.pdbx_seq_one_letter_code
_entity_poly.pdbx_strand_id
1 'polypeptide(L)'
;GFAPEIRVAWAQCRQEQTDAVLATIVSRHGSMPREVGTKMLILPDGSTAGSVGGGIMEYRARQLAGKMLTGTEAPQQLASFATGLEDDEKALAACGGSMELFLQVLAGGTEAK
;
A
#
# COMPACT_ATOMS: atom_id res chain seq x y z
N GLY A 1 -15.20 5.96 -1.76
CA GLY A 1 -14.31 7.10 -1.79
C GLY A 1 -13.10 6.94 -0.94
N PHE A 2 -12.23 7.91 -1.04
CA PHE A 2 -11.00 7.92 -0.26
C PHE A 2 -11.27 8.56 1.10
N ALA A 3 -10.57 8.07 2.11
CA ALA A 3 -10.59 8.72 3.41
C ALA A 3 -10.04 10.14 3.30
N PRO A 4 -10.50 11.06 4.17
CA PRO A 4 -10.06 12.45 4.06
C PRO A 4 -8.56 12.63 4.11
N GLU A 5 -7.85 11.87 4.93
CA GLU A 5 -6.40 12.02 5.01
C GLU A 5 -5.72 11.60 3.71
N ILE A 6 -6.29 10.62 3.00
CA ILE A 6 -5.73 10.21 1.72
C ILE A 6 -5.98 11.31 0.68
N ARG A 7 -7.19 11.90 0.68
CA ARG A 7 -7.47 12.97 -0.27
C ARG A 7 -6.56 14.17 -0.08
N VAL A 8 -6.31 14.53 1.17
CA VAL A 8 -5.44 15.66 1.46
C VAL A 8 -4.01 15.37 1.02
N ALA A 9 -3.51 14.18 1.34
CA ALA A 9 -2.14 13.81 0.98
C ALA A 9 -1.97 13.73 -0.54
N TRP A 10 -2.96 13.19 -1.24
CA TRP A 10 -2.88 13.09 -2.70
C TRP A 10 -2.95 14.46 -3.36
N ALA A 11 -3.79 15.35 -2.83
CA ALA A 11 -3.85 16.73 -3.35
C ALA A 11 -2.50 17.41 -3.21
N GLN A 12 -1.81 17.17 -2.10
CA GLN A 12 -0.49 17.74 -1.92
C GLN A 12 0.52 17.17 -2.90
N CYS A 13 0.48 15.86 -3.16
CA CYS A 13 1.33 15.25 -4.16
C CYS A 13 1.12 15.88 -5.53
N ARG A 14 -0.13 16.11 -5.89
CA ARG A 14 -0.41 16.73 -7.17
C ARG A 14 0.10 18.17 -7.23
N GLN A 15 -0.02 18.89 -6.13
CA GLN A 15 0.48 20.26 -6.08
C GLN A 15 2.00 20.30 -6.19
N GLU A 16 2.68 19.35 -5.58
CA GLU A 16 4.14 19.25 -5.62
C GLU A 16 4.64 18.50 -6.84
N GLN A 17 3.75 17.97 -7.64
CA GLN A 17 4.07 17.20 -8.85
C GLN A 17 4.90 15.96 -8.52
N THR A 18 4.47 15.23 -7.50
CA THR A 18 5.09 13.97 -7.14
C THR A 18 4.11 12.84 -7.31
N ASP A 19 4.63 11.65 -7.60
CA ASP A 19 3.83 10.44 -7.69
C ASP A 19 3.69 9.83 -6.30
N ALA A 20 2.71 8.95 -6.15
CA ALA A 20 2.52 8.20 -4.91
C ALA A 20 2.00 6.81 -5.28
N VAL A 21 1.96 5.91 -4.30
CA VAL A 21 1.43 4.57 -4.52
C VAL A 21 0.18 4.41 -3.67
N LEU A 22 -0.90 3.99 -4.31
CA LEU A 22 -2.13 3.67 -3.58
C LEU A 22 -2.18 2.17 -3.37
N ALA A 23 -2.31 1.74 -2.11
CA ALA A 23 -2.46 0.34 -1.75
C ALA A 23 -3.89 0.11 -1.29
N THR A 24 -4.55 -0.88 -1.89
CA THR A 24 -5.94 -1.21 -1.58
C THR A 24 -6.03 -2.67 -1.21
N ILE A 25 -6.70 -2.97 -0.10
CA ILE A 25 -6.96 -4.36 0.26
C ILE A 25 -8.02 -4.90 -0.69
N VAL A 26 -7.66 -5.90 -1.48
CA VAL A 26 -8.60 -6.48 -2.45
C VAL A 26 -9.11 -7.85 -2.02
N SER A 27 -8.41 -8.52 -1.11
CA SER A 27 -8.92 -9.75 -0.51
C SER A 27 -8.27 -9.95 0.85
N ARG A 28 -8.93 -10.68 1.71
CA ARG A 28 -8.37 -11.02 3.01
C ARG A 28 -8.89 -12.37 3.46
N HIS A 29 -8.10 -13.05 4.26
CA HIS A 29 -8.41 -14.38 4.77
C HIS A 29 -8.03 -14.43 6.24
N GLY A 30 -8.87 -15.08 7.04
CA GLY A 30 -8.62 -15.22 8.45
C GLY A 30 -8.82 -13.91 9.19
N SER A 31 -8.13 -13.78 10.29
CA SER A 31 -8.30 -12.63 11.20
C SER A 31 -7.43 -11.48 10.72
N MET A 32 -8.04 -10.45 10.20
CA MET A 32 -7.33 -9.28 9.68
C MET A 32 -7.90 -8.01 10.27
N PRO A 33 -7.07 -6.99 10.49
CA PRO A 33 -7.52 -5.78 11.17
C PRO A 33 -8.35 -4.83 10.33
N ARG A 34 -8.32 -4.97 9.02
CA ARG A 34 -9.03 -4.05 8.14
C ARG A 34 -9.85 -4.79 7.12
N GLU A 35 -10.82 -4.09 6.55
CA GLU A 35 -11.76 -4.67 5.58
C GLU A 35 -11.25 -4.50 4.16
N VAL A 36 -11.77 -5.35 3.27
CA VAL A 36 -11.57 -5.20 1.83
C VAL A 36 -12.03 -3.81 1.42
N GLY A 37 -11.27 -3.15 0.56
CA GLY A 37 -11.54 -1.79 0.13
C GLY A 37 -10.80 -0.73 0.91
N THR A 38 -10.21 -1.09 2.04
CA THR A 38 -9.41 -0.15 2.82
C THR A 38 -8.17 0.25 2.04
N LYS A 39 -7.81 1.52 2.13
CA LYS A 39 -6.73 2.08 1.32
C LYS A 39 -5.68 2.79 2.16
N MET A 40 -4.47 2.83 1.63
CA MET A 40 -3.36 3.57 2.22
C MET A 40 -2.58 4.19 1.07
N LEU A 41 -2.25 5.46 1.20
CA LEU A 41 -1.41 6.14 0.22
C LEU A 41 0.02 6.18 0.75
N ILE A 42 0.98 5.80 -0.09
CA ILE A 42 2.39 5.77 0.27
C ILE A 42 3.08 6.85 -0.54
N LEU A 43 3.74 7.76 0.17
CA LEU A 43 4.33 8.95 -0.42
C LEU A 43 5.80 8.70 -0.77
N PRO A 44 6.40 9.53 -1.63
CA PRO A 44 7.78 9.28 -2.06
C PRO A 44 8.80 9.21 -0.93
N ASP A 45 8.56 9.91 0.16
CA ASP A 45 9.47 9.89 1.32
C ASP A 45 9.23 8.70 2.23
N GLY A 46 8.28 7.81 1.88
CA GLY A 46 7.97 6.63 2.68
C GLY A 46 6.90 6.85 3.74
N SER A 47 6.45 8.08 3.92
CA SER A 47 5.34 8.33 4.85
C SER A 47 4.04 7.85 4.23
N THR A 48 3.01 7.71 5.06
CA THR A 48 1.74 7.14 4.61
C THR A 48 0.57 7.97 5.09
N ALA A 49 -0.54 7.86 4.37
CA ALA A 49 -1.82 8.39 4.78
C ALA A 49 -2.82 7.23 4.73
N GLY A 50 -3.60 7.07 5.79
CA GLY A 50 -4.44 5.88 5.94
C GLY A 50 -3.63 4.71 6.47
N SER A 51 -4.24 3.54 6.54
CA SER A 51 -3.59 2.36 7.07
C SER A 51 -4.27 1.10 6.56
N VAL A 52 -3.48 0.09 6.26
CA VAL A 52 -4.00 -1.23 5.90
C VAL A 52 -3.78 -2.25 7.00
N GLY A 53 -3.43 -1.81 8.21
CA GLY A 53 -3.32 -2.71 9.35
C GLY A 53 -2.06 -2.52 10.18
N GLY A 54 -1.10 -1.75 9.71
CA GLY A 54 0.11 -1.45 10.47
C GLY A 54 1.15 -2.56 10.40
N GLY A 55 2.19 -2.39 11.18
CA GLY A 55 3.22 -3.41 11.38
C GLY A 55 3.99 -3.78 10.14
N ILE A 56 4.36 -5.06 10.10
CA ILE A 56 5.23 -5.57 9.05
C ILE A 56 4.58 -5.48 7.67
N MET A 57 3.26 -5.56 7.62
CA MET A 57 2.57 -5.48 6.34
C MET A 57 2.76 -4.12 5.70
N GLU A 58 2.61 -3.06 6.49
CA GLU A 58 2.81 -1.72 5.95
C GLU A 58 4.27 -1.46 5.61
N TYR A 59 5.17 -1.98 6.42
CA TYR A 59 6.59 -1.85 6.14
C TYR A 59 6.93 -2.46 4.77
N ARG A 60 6.44 -3.66 4.51
CA ARG A 60 6.72 -4.32 3.23
C ARG A 60 6.04 -3.62 2.08
N ALA A 61 4.82 -3.13 2.28
CA ALA A 61 4.13 -2.38 1.25
C ALA A 61 4.90 -1.12 0.91
N ARG A 62 5.45 -0.43 1.91
CA ARG A 62 6.26 0.77 1.68
C ARG A 62 7.53 0.45 0.92
N GLN A 63 8.17 -0.68 1.22
CA GLN A 63 9.38 -1.07 0.49
C GLN A 63 9.07 -1.34 -0.98
N LEU A 64 7.98 -2.07 -1.25
CA LEU A 64 7.58 -2.34 -2.61
C LEU A 64 7.21 -1.06 -3.34
N ALA A 65 6.49 -0.17 -2.65
CA ALA A 65 6.11 1.11 -3.23
C ALA A 65 7.33 1.93 -3.63
N GLY A 66 8.37 1.92 -2.81
CA GLY A 66 9.62 2.63 -3.15
C GLY A 66 10.21 2.12 -4.45
N LYS A 67 10.21 0.81 -4.65
CA LYS A 67 10.71 0.23 -5.90
C LYS A 67 9.83 0.59 -7.08
N MET A 68 8.53 0.62 -6.88
CA MET A 68 7.61 1.01 -7.93
C MET A 68 7.83 2.46 -8.33
N LEU A 69 8.03 3.33 -7.35
CA LEU A 69 8.23 4.76 -7.62
C LEU A 69 9.55 5.04 -8.32
N THR A 70 10.55 4.21 -8.09
CA THR A 70 11.84 4.38 -8.78
C THR A 70 11.93 3.63 -10.10
N GLY A 71 10.88 2.91 -10.45
CA GLY A 71 10.83 2.21 -11.74
C GLY A 71 11.49 0.84 -11.75
N THR A 72 11.92 0.32 -10.59
CA THR A 72 12.53 -1.01 -10.55
C THR A 72 11.51 -2.12 -10.42
N GLU A 73 10.24 -1.77 -10.21
CA GLU A 73 9.12 -2.71 -10.20
C GLU A 73 8.00 -2.14 -11.03
N ALA A 74 7.14 -3.01 -11.52
CA ALA A 74 6.03 -2.58 -12.37
C ALA A 74 5.12 -1.60 -11.63
N PRO A 75 4.49 -0.66 -12.35
CA PRO A 75 3.67 0.37 -11.70
C PRO A 75 2.34 -0.13 -11.14
N GLN A 76 1.99 -1.39 -11.38
CA GLN A 76 0.82 -2.02 -10.78
C GLN A 76 1.23 -3.40 -10.33
N GLN A 77 0.93 -3.73 -9.05
CA GLN A 77 1.35 -4.99 -8.45
C GLN A 77 0.23 -5.52 -7.58
N LEU A 78 0.03 -6.83 -7.62
CA LEU A 78 -0.80 -7.51 -6.65
C LEU A 78 0.14 -8.29 -5.73
N ALA A 79 0.10 -8.01 -4.44
CA ALA A 79 1.03 -8.60 -3.50
C ALA A 79 0.29 -9.19 -2.32
N SER A 80 0.79 -10.33 -1.83
CA SER A 80 0.20 -11.03 -0.70
C SER A 80 1.02 -10.77 0.56
N PHE A 81 0.33 -10.50 1.65
CA PHE A 81 0.97 -10.20 2.93
C PHE A 81 0.30 -10.98 4.04
N ALA A 82 1.06 -11.30 5.08
CA ALA A 82 0.55 -12.02 6.24
C ALA A 82 0.65 -11.18 7.48
N THR A 83 -0.17 -11.51 8.46
CA THR A 83 -0.12 -10.86 9.76
C THR A 83 0.98 -11.41 10.64
N GLY A 84 1.71 -12.42 10.21
CA GLY A 84 2.71 -13.05 11.04
C GLY A 84 3.95 -12.20 11.25
N LEU A 85 4.81 -12.69 12.11
CA LEU A 85 6.06 -12.03 12.43
C LEU A 85 7.12 -12.32 11.39
N GLU A 86 6.97 -13.41 10.68
CA GLU A 86 7.97 -13.89 9.76
C GLU A 86 7.52 -13.70 8.33
N ASP A 87 8.47 -13.79 7.45
CA ASP A 87 8.23 -13.65 6.08
C ASP A 87 8.07 -14.93 5.37
N ASP A 88 8.07 -16.07 6.00
CA ASP A 88 7.97 -17.31 5.30
C ASP A 88 6.53 -17.81 5.26
N GLU A 89 6.27 -18.69 4.32
CA GLU A 89 4.93 -19.20 4.11
C GLU A 89 4.41 -20.04 5.24
N LYS A 90 5.31 -20.64 6.02
CA LYS A 90 4.88 -21.40 7.16
C LYS A 90 4.33 -20.51 8.25
N ALA A 91 4.96 -19.38 8.46
CA ALA A 91 4.45 -18.42 9.42
C ALA A 91 3.12 -17.84 8.95
N LEU A 92 2.95 -17.63 7.68
CA LEU A 92 1.69 -17.21 7.12
C LEU A 92 0.58 -18.15 7.49
N ALA A 93 0.80 -19.44 7.25
CA ALA A 93 -0.20 -20.44 7.55
C ALA A 93 -0.50 -20.52 9.03
N ALA A 94 0.51 -20.35 9.86
CA ALA A 94 0.36 -20.46 11.31
C ALA A 94 -0.38 -19.28 11.91
N CYS A 95 -0.26 -18.10 11.30
CA CYS A 95 -0.89 -16.90 11.83
C CYS A 95 -2.37 -16.83 11.54
N GLY A 96 -2.82 -17.59 10.59
CA GLY A 96 -4.24 -17.65 10.27
C GLY A 96 -4.82 -16.42 9.59
N GLY A 97 -3.97 -15.46 9.20
CA GLY A 97 -4.45 -14.27 8.53
C GLY A 97 -3.54 -13.86 7.39
N SER A 98 -4.14 -13.46 6.28
CA SER A 98 -3.39 -12.93 5.14
C SER A 98 -4.28 -11.98 4.38
N MET A 99 -3.67 -11.15 3.55
CA MET A 99 -4.42 -10.26 2.68
C MET A 99 -3.64 -10.03 1.41
N GLU A 100 -4.37 -9.63 0.37
CA GLU A 100 -3.76 -9.19 -0.86
C GLU A 100 -3.98 -7.71 -1.03
N LEU A 101 -2.93 -7.01 -1.38
CA LEU A 101 -2.97 -5.58 -1.68
C LEU A 101 -2.74 -5.38 -3.16
N PHE A 102 -3.57 -4.54 -3.75
CA PHE A 102 -3.28 -4.03 -5.08
C PHE A 102 -2.61 -2.68 -4.91
N LEU A 103 -1.36 -2.59 -5.39
CA LEU A 103 -0.60 -1.36 -5.31
C LEU A 103 -0.51 -0.77 -6.70
N GLN A 104 -0.76 0.53 -6.80
CA GLN A 104 -0.70 1.21 -8.10
C GLN A 104 -0.08 2.58 -7.95
N VAL A 105 0.80 2.92 -8.87
CA VAL A 105 1.39 4.25 -8.91
C VAL A 105 0.35 5.22 -9.42
N LEU A 106 0.13 6.29 -8.67
CA LEU A 106 -0.70 7.41 -9.09
C LEU A 106 0.23 8.52 -9.55
N ALA A 107 0.03 8.97 -10.76
CA ALA A 107 0.92 9.96 -11.36
C ALA A 107 0.45 11.36 -10.97
N GLY A 108 1.16 11.99 -10.07
CA GLY A 108 0.91 13.37 -9.69
C GLY A 108 1.89 14.33 -10.33
N GLY A 109 2.90 13.77 -10.99
CA GLY A 109 3.95 14.55 -11.64
C GLY A 109 3.70 14.76 -13.11
N THR A 110 4.25 13.87 -13.93
CA THR A 110 4.22 14.08 -15.37
C THR A 110 2.84 14.02 -15.97
N GLU A 111 1.95 13.27 -15.38
CA GLU A 111 0.61 13.10 -15.91
C GLU A 111 -0.35 14.15 -15.42
N ALA A 112 0.11 15.08 -14.66
CA ALA A 112 -0.75 16.07 -14.04
C ALA A 112 -1.25 17.14 -14.99
N LYS A 113 -0.90 17.09 -16.22
CA LYS A 113 -1.38 18.08 -17.16
C LYS A 113 -2.60 17.63 -17.92
#